data_aaed7dedc7e0d1a57a5c39fa5af8eff3
#
_entry.id   aaed7dedc7e0d1a57a5c39fa5af8eff3
#
_cell.length_a   1.000
_cell.length_b   1.000
_cell.length_c   1.000
_cell.angle_alpha   90.00
_cell.angle_beta   90.00
_cell.angle_gamma   90.00
#
_symmetry.space_group_name_H-M   'P 1'
#
loop_
_entity.id
_entity.type
_entity.pdbx_description
1 polymer ?
#
loop_
_entity_poly.entity_id
_entity_poly.type
_entity_poly.pdbx_seq_one_letter_code
_entity_poly.pdbx_strand_id
1 'polypeptide(L)'
;MRPTAIHAVVAATAAAMMLTGCASDKPPVCDSLDAVRHSADELRNANISENGMSVVTSDLSQLKADLAQFANDAKTQFQPQADGLRSTVDQLQSSVEMAKAAPTAASLGAVRTAVTAVGDAARDLRDAVAGTC
;
A
#
# COMPACT_ATOMS: atom_id res chain seq x y z
N MET A 1 -23.51 -32.37 -70.78
CA MET A 1 -22.13 -32.44 -70.34
C MET A 1 -21.84 -31.29 -69.44
N ARG A 2 -21.77 -31.54 -68.18
CA ARG A 2 -21.65 -30.49 -67.14
C ARG A 2 -20.35 -30.65 -66.43
N PRO A 3 -19.57 -29.60 -66.25
CA PRO A 3 -18.48 -29.61 -65.28
C PRO A 3 -19.02 -29.12 -63.94
N THR A 4 -18.81 -29.94 -62.97
CA THR A 4 -19.07 -29.69 -61.57
C THR A 4 -18.05 -28.68 -61.00
N ALA A 5 -18.56 -27.58 -60.52
CA ALA A 5 -17.74 -26.58 -59.83
C ALA A 5 -17.40 -27.06 -58.43
N ILE A 6 -16.11 -27.20 -58.17
CA ILE A 6 -15.57 -27.53 -56.83
C ILE A 6 -15.39 -26.23 -56.07
N HIS A 7 -16.22 -26.02 -55.04
CA HIS A 7 -16.03 -24.90 -54.14
C HIS A 7 -14.97 -25.29 -53.12
N ALA A 8 -13.83 -24.64 -53.20
CA ALA A 8 -12.81 -24.70 -52.20
C ALA A 8 -13.23 -23.85 -50.99
N VAL A 9 -13.53 -24.48 -49.90
CA VAL A 9 -13.75 -23.84 -48.62
C VAL A 9 -12.37 -23.54 -48.01
N VAL A 10 -12.00 -22.30 -48.01
CA VAL A 10 -10.82 -21.83 -47.28
C VAL A 10 -11.22 -21.68 -45.83
N ALA A 11 -10.83 -22.61 -44.98
CA ALA A 11 -10.93 -22.50 -43.56
C ALA A 11 -9.86 -21.53 -43.06
N ALA A 12 -10.27 -20.31 -42.72
CA ALA A 12 -9.42 -19.35 -42.01
C ALA A 12 -9.33 -19.78 -40.55
N THR A 13 -8.22 -20.43 -40.20
CA THR A 13 -7.86 -20.68 -38.80
C THR A 13 -7.36 -19.36 -38.20
N ALA A 14 -8.24 -18.69 -37.46
CA ALA A 14 -7.87 -17.60 -36.59
C ALA A 14 -7.04 -18.18 -35.42
N ALA A 15 -5.72 -18.00 -35.48
CA ALA A 15 -4.85 -18.27 -34.36
C ALA A 15 -5.13 -17.21 -33.30
N ALA A 16 -5.93 -17.55 -32.30
CA ALA A 16 -6.04 -16.78 -31.07
C ALA A 16 -4.68 -16.86 -30.36
N MET A 17 -3.87 -15.84 -30.53
CA MET A 17 -2.71 -15.62 -29.67
C MET A 17 -3.24 -15.34 -28.27
N MET A 18 -3.28 -16.34 -27.43
CA MET A 18 -3.37 -16.19 -26.00
C MET A 18 -2.08 -15.47 -25.56
N LEU A 19 -2.15 -14.17 -25.41
CA LEU A 19 -1.23 -13.44 -24.55
C LEU A 19 -1.43 -13.98 -23.14
N THR A 20 -0.74 -15.05 -22.80
CA THR A 20 -0.46 -15.38 -21.42
C THR A 20 0.46 -14.28 -20.93
N GLY A 21 -0.12 -13.14 -20.54
CA GLY A 21 0.56 -12.20 -19.69
C GLY A 21 1.02 -13.00 -18.49
N CYS A 22 2.32 -12.94 -18.15
CA CYS A 22 2.81 -13.37 -16.85
C CYS A 22 2.09 -12.52 -15.82
N ALA A 23 0.91 -12.94 -15.39
CA ALA A 23 0.37 -12.51 -14.12
C ALA A 23 1.37 -13.02 -13.10
N SER A 24 2.08 -12.12 -12.43
CA SER A 24 2.90 -12.50 -11.29
C SER A 24 1.97 -13.20 -10.32
N ASP A 25 2.27 -14.43 -9.92
CA ASP A 25 1.50 -15.21 -8.95
C ASP A 25 1.54 -14.59 -7.53
N LYS A 26 2.05 -13.37 -7.42
CA LYS A 26 2.16 -12.61 -6.18
C LYS A 26 0.76 -12.16 -5.74
N PRO A 27 0.31 -12.52 -4.53
CA PRO A 27 -0.97 -12.06 -4.02
C PRO A 27 -1.05 -10.53 -3.96
N PRO A 28 -2.23 -9.92 -4.23
CA PRO A 28 -2.40 -8.46 -4.16
C PRO A 28 -1.99 -7.83 -2.82
N VAL A 29 -2.16 -8.58 -1.72
CA VAL A 29 -1.75 -8.16 -0.37
C VAL A 29 -0.24 -7.87 -0.27
N CYS A 30 0.58 -8.49 -1.11
CA CYS A 30 2.02 -8.26 -1.11
C CYS A 30 2.39 -6.90 -1.72
N ASP A 31 1.69 -6.50 -2.78
CA ASP A 31 1.90 -5.19 -3.42
C ASP A 31 1.40 -4.06 -2.52
N SER A 32 0.24 -4.24 -1.89
CA SER A 32 -0.27 -3.26 -0.93
C SER A 32 0.57 -3.20 0.35
N LEU A 33 1.18 -4.31 0.80
CA LEU A 33 2.18 -4.27 1.88
C LEU A 33 3.41 -3.45 1.49
N ASP A 34 3.92 -3.61 0.28
CA ASP A 34 5.06 -2.84 -0.21
C ASP A 34 4.75 -1.34 -0.25
N ALA A 35 3.52 -0.96 -0.65
CA ALA A 35 3.06 0.43 -0.59
C ALA A 35 3.00 0.97 0.84
N VAL A 36 2.44 0.21 1.79
CA VAL A 36 2.41 0.60 3.22
C VAL A 36 3.82 0.79 3.78
N ARG A 37 4.74 -0.11 3.46
CA ARG A 37 6.14 0.00 3.91
C ARG A 37 6.81 1.24 3.34
N HIS A 38 6.62 1.52 2.06
CA HIS A 38 7.17 2.69 1.41
C HIS A 38 6.68 3.98 2.08
N SER A 39 5.38 4.14 2.27
CA SER A 39 4.80 5.30 2.94
C SER A 39 5.24 5.43 4.41
N ALA A 40 5.40 4.33 5.13
CA ALA A 40 5.94 4.35 6.49
C ALA A 40 7.42 4.79 6.52
N ASP A 41 8.21 4.39 5.55
CA ASP A 41 9.62 4.81 5.42
C ASP A 41 9.74 6.29 5.03
N GLU A 42 8.86 6.80 4.17
CA GLU A 42 8.78 8.24 3.85
C GLU A 42 8.50 9.06 5.11
N LEU A 43 7.52 8.66 5.92
CA LEU A 43 7.24 9.29 7.21
C LEU A 43 8.44 9.28 8.17
N ARG A 44 9.18 8.18 8.24
CA ARG A 44 10.38 8.07 9.09
C ARG A 44 11.50 8.99 8.64
N ASN A 45 11.59 9.26 7.35
CA ASN A 45 12.60 10.13 6.75
C ASN A 45 12.12 11.59 6.65
N ALA A 46 10.86 11.88 6.96
CA ALA A 46 10.31 13.22 6.92
C ALA A 46 11.00 14.15 7.94
N ASN A 47 11.19 15.39 7.55
CA ASN A 47 11.71 16.41 8.45
C ASN A 47 10.64 16.85 9.45
N ILE A 48 10.72 16.34 10.67
CA ILE A 48 9.80 16.70 11.76
C ILE A 48 10.24 18.00 12.39
N SER A 49 9.84 19.10 11.78
CA SER A 49 10.07 20.48 12.22
C SER A 49 8.80 21.29 11.93
N GLU A 50 8.74 22.52 12.45
CA GLU A 50 7.62 23.42 12.18
C GLU A 50 7.35 23.57 10.67
N ASN A 51 8.39 23.72 9.86
CA ASN A 51 8.27 23.90 8.41
C ASN A 51 8.03 22.58 7.65
N GLY A 52 8.28 21.45 8.28
CA GLY A 52 8.13 20.10 7.69
C GLY A 52 6.75 19.47 7.91
N MET A 53 5.86 20.07 8.70
CA MET A 53 4.58 19.46 9.08
C MET A 53 3.64 19.26 7.88
N SER A 54 3.74 20.05 6.83
CA SER A 54 2.96 19.82 5.61
C SER A 54 3.34 18.53 4.89
N VAL A 55 4.63 18.22 4.84
CA VAL A 55 5.15 16.96 4.27
C VAL A 55 4.68 15.78 5.13
N VAL A 56 4.84 15.87 6.44
CA VAL A 56 4.36 14.81 7.36
C VAL A 56 2.86 14.56 7.21
N THR A 57 2.06 15.62 7.03
CA THR A 57 0.62 15.49 6.79
C THR A 57 0.31 14.79 5.47
N SER A 58 1.05 15.10 4.42
CA SER A 58 0.91 14.47 3.10
C SER A 58 1.28 12.98 3.16
N ASP A 59 2.42 12.65 3.75
CA ASP A 59 2.91 11.27 3.89
C ASP A 59 1.97 10.44 4.77
N LEU A 60 1.43 11.05 5.83
CA LEU A 60 0.43 10.41 6.68
C LEU A 60 -0.87 10.10 5.90
N SER A 61 -1.32 11.00 5.06
CA SER A 61 -2.51 10.79 4.21
C SER A 61 -2.28 9.65 3.21
N GLN A 62 -1.10 9.57 2.63
CA GLN A 62 -0.71 8.48 1.72
C GLN A 62 -0.68 7.14 2.49
N LEU A 63 -0.04 7.09 3.66
CA LEU A 63 -0.01 5.88 4.47
C LEU A 63 -1.43 5.38 4.84
N LYS A 64 -2.34 6.29 5.17
CA LYS A 64 -3.75 5.93 5.45
C LYS A 64 -4.43 5.31 4.23
N ALA A 65 -4.20 5.84 3.05
CA ALA A 65 -4.74 5.29 1.80
C ALA A 65 -4.16 3.90 1.49
N ASP A 66 -2.84 3.73 1.63
CA ASP A 66 -2.16 2.47 1.40
C ASP A 66 -2.58 1.40 2.41
N LEU A 67 -2.77 1.79 3.68
CA LEU A 67 -3.27 0.89 4.71
C LEU A 67 -4.73 0.45 4.45
N ALA A 68 -5.56 1.35 3.94
CA ALA A 68 -6.94 1.00 3.55
C ALA A 68 -6.93 0.01 2.38
N GLN A 69 -6.07 0.19 1.38
CA GLN A 69 -5.90 -0.76 0.29
C GLN A 69 -5.39 -2.12 0.79
N PHE A 70 -4.39 -2.12 1.68
CA PHE A 70 -3.89 -3.35 2.32
C PHE A 70 -5.02 -4.09 3.04
N ALA A 71 -5.85 -3.39 3.81
CA ALA A 71 -6.98 -4.00 4.53
C ALA A 71 -8.00 -4.64 3.57
N ASN A 72 -8.24 -4.03 2.42
CA ASN A 72 -9.11 -4.58 1.39
C ASN A 72 -8.51 -5.85 0.74
N ASP A 73 -7.22 -5.86 0.46
CA ASP A 73 -6.54 -6.98 -0.18
C ASP A 73 -6.32 -8.15 0.79
N ALA A 74 -6.01 -7.84 2.05
CA ALA A 74 -5.84 -8.84 3.11
C ALA A 74 -7.16 -9.43 3.62
N LYS A 75 -8.28 -8.74 3.40
CA LYS A 75 -9.59 -9.10 3.93
C LYS A 75 -9.55 -9.26 5.46
N THR A 76 -9.83 -10.46 5.99
CA THR A 76 -9.75 -10.75 7.43
C THR A 76 -8.40 -11.30 7.87
N GLN A 77 -7.56 -11.70 6.91
CA GLN A 77 -6.20 -12.13 7.20
C GLN A 77 -5.36 -10.91 7.64
N PHE A 78 -4.52 -11.06 8.64
CA PHE A 78 -3.67 -10.00 9.19
C PHE A 78 -4.44 -8.81 9.81
N GLN A 79 -5.72 -8.96 10.08
CA GLN A 79 -6.55 -7.88 10.64
C GLN A 79 -6.00 -7.33 11.96
N PRO A 80 -5.56 -8.15 12.93
CA PRO A 80 -5.00 -7.62 14.19
C PRO A 80 -3.78 -6.70 13.96
N GLN A 81 -2.89 -7.05 13.02
CA GLN A 81 -1.70 -6.25 12.72
C GLN A 81 -2.08 -4.98 11.95
N ALA A 82 -3.02 -5.07 11.01
CA ALA A 82 -3.54 -3.91 10.27
C ALA A 82 -4.25 -2.93 11.23
N ASP A 83 -5.03 -3.41 12.17
CA ASP A 83 -5.70 -2.59 13.19
C ASP A 83 -4.69 -1.98 14.15
N GLY A 84 -3.64 -2.69 14.53
CA GLY A 84 -2.52 -2.17 15.32
C GLY A 84 -1.83 -1.00 14.61
N LEU A 85 -1.50 -1.15 13.34
CA LEU A 85 -0.92 -0.07 12.54
C LEU A 85 -1.88 1.11 12.39
N ARG A 86 -3.17 0.86 12.16
CA ARG A 86 -4.19 1.92 12.09
C ARG A 86 -4.25 2.72 13.39
N SER A 87 -4.20 2.06 14.54
CA SER A 87 -4.19 2.72 15.84
C SER A 87 -2.97 3.65 16.02
N THR A 88 -1.78 3.20 15.60
CA THR A 88 -0.58 4.06 15.66
C THR A 88 -0.64 5.23 14.67
N VAL A 89 -1.25 5.03 13.51
CA VAL A 89 -1.51 6.09 12.51
C VAL A 89 -2.46 7.14 13.06
N ASP A 90 -3.52 6.75 13.76
CA ASP A 90 -4.46 7.68 14.40
C ASP A 90 -3.80 8.47 15.53
N GLN A 91 -2.92 7.86 16.31
CA GLN A 91 -2.13 8.54 17.33
C GLN A 91 -1.16 9.56 16.70
N LEU A 92 -0.52 9.19 15.58
CA LEU A 92 0.32 10.11 14.82
C LEU A 92 -0.48 11.30 14.29
N GLN A 93 -1.66 11.07 13.75
CA GLN A 93 -2.54 12.16 13.31
C GLN A 93 -2.83 13.16 14.42
N SER A 94 -3.20 12.66 15.60
CA SER A 94 -3.45 13.52 16.78
C SER A 94 -2.19 14.30 17.18
N SER A 95 -1.03 13.69 17.16
CA SER A 95 0.24 14.36 17.48
C SER A 95 0.59 15.44 16.44
N VAL A 96 0.35 15.19 15.16
CA VAL A 96 0.55 16.15 14.06
C VAL A 96 -0.38 17.35 14.23
N GLU A 97 -1.65 17.13 14.54
CA GLU A 97 -2.62 18.21 14.76
C GLU A 97 -2.21 19.10 15.95
N MET A 98 -1.76 18.51 17.04
CA MET A 98 -1.23 19.25 18.19
C MET A 98 0.03 20.07 17.81
N ALA A 99 0.95 19.48 17.08
CA ALA A 99 2.18 20.16 16.64
C ALA A 99 1.90 21.29 15.64
N LYS A 100 0.87 21.16 14.81
CA LYS A 100 0.43 22.25 13.91
C LYS A 100 -0.19 23.40 14.67
N ALA A 101 -0.97 23.10 15.73
CA ALA A 101 -1.59 24.11 16.56
C ALA A 101 -0.58 24.85 17.46
N ALA A 102 0.44 24.16 17.96
CA ALA A 102 1.48 24.70 18.83
C ALA A 102 2.81 23.97 18.56
N PRO A 103 3.65 24.44 17.63
CA PRO A 103 4.91 23.78 17.25
C PRO A 103 6.01 24.02 18.29
N THR A 104 5.93 23.31 19.41
CA THR A 104 6.92 23.31 20.48
C THR A 104 7.86 22.12 20.37
N ALA A 105 8.98 22.16 21.08
CA ALA A 105 9.89 21.02 21.18
C ALA A 105 9.17 19.76 21.70
N ALA A 106 8.24 19.93 22.65
CA ALA A 106 7.45 18.83 23.20
C ALA A 106 6.48 18.22 22.16
N SER A 107 5.72 19.06 21.43
CA SER A 107 4.76 18.59 20.44
C SER A 107 5.45 17.94 19.23
N LEU A 108 6.57 18.50 18.77
CA LEU A 108 7.40 17.92 17.70
C LEU A 108 8.06 16.60 18.17
N GLY A 109 8.47 16.53 19.43
CA GLY A 109 8.95 15.29 20.06
C GLY A 109 7.87 14.20 20.08
N ALA A 110 6.63 14.55 20.39
CA ALA A 110 5.49 13.62 20.35
C ALA A 110 5.24 13.07 18.93
N VAL A 111 5.38 13.91 17.90
CA VAL A 111 5.30 13.45 16.49
C VAL A 111 6.40 12.44 16.18
N ARG A 112 7.64 12.70 16.58
CA ARG A 112 8.77 11.76 16.38
C ARG A 112 8.52 10.42 17.05
N THR A 113 8.02 10.42 18.28
CA THR A 113 7.67 9.20 19.01
C THR A 113 6.56 8.44 18.29
N ALA A 114 5.52 9.12 17.82
CA ALA A 114 4.43 8.52 17.08
C ALA A 114 4.88 7.95 15.72
N VAL A 115 5.77 8.62 15.01
CA VAL A 115 6.37 8.10 13.77
C VAL A 115 7.17 6.83 14.02
N THR A 116 7.91 6.75 15.13
CA THR A 116 8.62 5.53 15.52
C THR A 116 7.64 4.38 15.77
N ALA A 117 6.55 4.63 16.48
CA ALA A 117 5.52 3.62 16.73
C ALA A 117 4.86 3.12 15.44
N VAL A 118 4.59 4.00 14.47
CA VAL A 118 4.12 3.62 13.12
C VAL A 118 5.13 2.72 12.43
N GLY A 119 6.42 3.05 12.48
CA GLY A 119 7.48 2.24 11.90
C GLY A 119 7.57 0.84 12.51
N ASP A 120 7.40 0.72 13.81
CA ASP A 120 7.42 -0.57 14.51
C ASP A 120 6.18 -1.41 14.14
N ALA A 121 4.99 -0.81 14.15
CA ALA A 121 3.76 -1.49 13.73
C ALA A 121 3.78 -1.92 12.26
N ALA A 122 4.42 -1.14 11.38
CA ALA A 122 4.62 -1.52 9.98
C ALA A 122 5.57 -2.73 9.83
N ARG A 123 6.58 -2.84 10.69
CA ARG A 123 7.45 -4.03 10.73
C ARG A 123 6.69 -5.26 11.23
N ASP A 124 5.88 -5.12 12.28
CA ASP A 124 5.05 -6.21 12.79
C ASP A 124 4.10 -6.74 11.70
N LEU A 125 3.49 -5.83 10.94
CA LEU A 125 2.65 -6.19 9.80
C LEU A 125 3.45 -6.93 8.72
N ARG A 126 4.62 -6.42 8.34
CA ARG A 126 5.52 -7.08 7.39
C ARG A 126 5.87 -8.49 7.84
N ASP A 127 6.24 -8.66 9.11
CA ASP A 127 6.67 -9.95 9.65
C ASP A 127 5.51 -10.95 9.68
N ALA A 128 4.30 -10.49 9.96
CA ALA A 128 3.09 -11.32 9.91
C ALA A 128 2.78 -11.79 8.48
N VAL A 129 3.03 -10.96 7.47
CA VAL A 129 2.73 -11.26 6.05
C VAL A 129 3.86 -12.00 5.35
N ALA A 130 5.06 -12.07 5.94
CA ALA A 130 6.28 -12.61 5.31
C ALA A 130 6.11 -14.04 4.78
N GLY A 131 5.30 -14.89 5.44
CA GLY A 131 5.02 -16.26 4.98
C GLY A 131 4.06 -16.33 3.77
N THR A 132 3.38 -15.22 3.44
CA THR A 132 2.44 -15.14 2.31
C THR A 132 3.11 -14.54 1.07
N CYS A 133 4.08 -13.71 1.27
CA CYS A 133 4.82 -13.02 0.23
C CYS A 133 6.21 -13.62 0.03
#